data_ab2264c2b3aaeb8d3240fff6190ca0b5
#
_entry.id   ab2264c2b3aaeb8d3240fff6190ca0b5
#
_cell.length_a   1.000
_cell.length_b   1.000
_cell.length_c   1.000
_cell.angle_alpha   90.00
_cell.angle_beta   90.00
_cell.angle_gamma   90.00
#
_symmetry.space_group_name_H-M   'P 1'
#
loop_
_entity.id
_entity.type
_entity.pdbx_description
1 polymer ?
#
loop_
_entity_poly.entity_id
_entity_poly.type
_entity_poly.pdbx_seq_one_letter_code
_entity_poly.pdbx_strand_id
1 'polypeptide(L)'
;FGAAYYPERMDCQTEFHFISAHQKAGENDKPVKKVTAEARFVAARIRKLLDEGYPVTESDGTLRPCRPEDIVILMRSPGSRSAAFAAALAERDIPCSFQESGDFFHTMEISVMLSLLEIVDNPRQDVPLISVLRSPLFGFTADRLAEVRSAAPTGDYYDAVTADGGEDCKDFLAILSDLRQAGRDMSVHRLVWHIYNRLNVLGVFGAMDDGAARRENLIALSQHAEKFESNGYRGLFAFVTQLRRLLEQDQAPATRGPAEAAGVRLMSIHKSKGLEFPIVILADLDHAFSRQDFDTPVLVHPDMGLGPKRIDLERKIQYPTLARLAIQEKLRRENLAEEQRILYVAMTRPKEKLILVDALYNAPGRLQKLAAVAACPVLPETVAEGRTLGDWVLLPLLCRPEAAPLRAMAETEIDQLYIGEDSPWQVFLHDSEDYRERPARPQATAEETGETALFDPELLSFIY
;
A
#
# COMPACT_ATOMS: atom_id res chain seq x y z
N PHE A 1 -28.51 8.45 9.77
CA PHE A 1 -28.67 6.99 9.81
C PHE A 1 -28.55 6.56 11.27
N GLY A 2 -29.61 6.71 12.04
CA GLY A 2 -29.69 6.10 13.37
C GLY A 2 -29.91 4.60 13.20
N ALA A 3 -28.87 3.81 13.39
CA ALA A 3 -29.08 2.38 13.59
C ALA A 3 -29.88 2.25 14.90
N ALA A 4 -31.06 1.66 14.82
CA ALA A 4 -32.06 1.58 15.92
C ALA A 4 -31.55 0.87 17.20
N TYR A 5 -30.28 0.48 17.25
CA TYR A 5 -29.67 -0.35 18.30
C TYR A 5 -28.44 0.25 18.96
N TYR A 6 -27.95 1.42 18.51
CA TYR A 6 -26.77 2.02 19.14
C TYR A 6 -27.23 3.04 20.19
N PRO A 7 -26.88 2.86 21.47
CA PRO A 7 -27.18 3.85 22.48
C PRO A 7 -26.46 5.16 22.19
N GLU A 8 -27.12 6.28 22.39
CA GLU A 8 -26.47 7.60 22.35
C GLU A 8 -25.39 7.64 23.44
N ARG A 9 -24.13 7.78 23.02
CA ARG A 9 -22.98 7.81 23.90
C ARG A 9 -22.17 9.08 23.62
N MET A 10 -21.79 9.78 24.69
CA MET A 10 -20.99 11.01 24.58
C MET A 10 -19.56 10.75 24.10
N ASP A 11 -19.06 9.52 24.20
CA ASP A 11 -17.72 9.11 23.78
C ASP A 11 -17.62 8.77 22.26
N CYS A 12 -18.75 8.74 21.55
CA CYS A 12 -18.81 8.50 20.09
C CYS A 12 -18.54 9.74 19.24
N GLN A 13 -18.14 10.88 19.82
CA GLN A 13 -17.84 12.09 19.09
C GLN A 13 -16.72 11.87 18.06
N THR A 14 -16.85 12.53 16.90
CA THR A 14 -15.81 12.51 15.87
C THR A 14 -14.56 13.24 16.39
N GLU A 15 -13.41 12.58 16.29
CA GLU A 15 -12.10 13.18 16.60
C GLU A 15 -11.42 13.63 15.32
N PHE A 16 -10.83 14.82 15.36
CA PHE A 16 -9.94 15.32 14.32
C PHE A 16 -8.58 15.62 14.94
N HIS A 17 -7.58 14.90 14.48
CA HIS A 17 -6.20 15.06 14.94
C HIS A 17 -5.36 15.66 13.82
N PHE A 18 -4.83 16.82 14.08
CA PHE A 18 -3.99 17.56 13.16
C PHE A 18 -2.53 17.53 13.62
N ILE A 19 -1.63 17.08 12.75
CA ILE A 19 -0.20 16.92 13.04
C ILE A 19 0.57 17.95 12.23
N SER A 20 1.22 18.90 12.92
CA SER A 20 2.13 19.83 12.30
C SER A 20 3.49 19.20 12.08
N ALA A 21 3.88 19.00 10.82
CA ALA A 21 5.16 18.40 10.46
C ALA A 21 6.16 19.47 10.02
N HIS A 22 7.43 19.30 10.42
CA HIS A 22 8.52 20.21 10.12
C HIS A 22 9.40 19.67 8.99
N GLN A 23 9.78 20.53 8.02
CA GLN A 23 10.70 20.18 6.94
C GLN A 23 12.18 20.26 7.35
N LYS A 24 12.48 21.06 8.38
CA LYS A 24 13.85 21.25 8.90
C LYS A 24 13.86 20.88 10.38
N ALA A 25 14.74 19.99 10.75
CA ALA A 25 15.09 19.76 12.15
C ALA A 25 16.09 20.84 12.63
N GLY A 26 16.24 20.98 13.96
CA GLY A 26 17.33 21.77 14.54
C GLY A 26 18.70 21.30 14.05
N GLU A 27 19.76 22.08 14.32
CA GLU A 27 21.09 22.01 13.69
C GLU A 27 21.76 20.61 13.66
N ASN A 28 21.28 19.61 14.38
CA ASN A 28 21.92 18.28 14.48
C ASN A 28 21.01 17.07 14.21
N ASP A 29 19.77 17.26 13.81
CA ASP A 29 18.81 16.14 13.72
C ASP A 29 18.07 16.11 12.37
N LYS A 30 17.75 14.88 11.89
CA LYS A 30 16.88 14.72 10.72
C LYS A 30 15.41 14.93 11.11
N PRO A 31 14.63 15.72 10.33
CA PRO A 31 13.20 15.89 10.62
C PRO A 31 12.45 14.56 10.54
N VAL A 32 11.47 14.39 11.41
CA VAL A 32 10.57 13.23 11.34
C VAL A 32 9.76 13.32 10.06
N LYS A 33 9.77 12.25 9.27
CA LYS A 33 8.93 12.20 8.05
C LYS A 33 7.46 12.27 8.45
N LYS A 34 6.69 13.10 7.76
CA LYS A 34 5.24 13.29 7.97
C LYS A 34 4.48 11.97 8.12
N VAL A 35 4.66 11.05 7.18
CA VAL A 35 4.00 9.73 7.20
C VAL A 35 4.38 8.90 8.43
N THR A 36 5.63 8.97 8.87
CA THR A 36 6.09 8.24 10.06
C THR A 36 5.47 8.81 11.34
N ALA A 37 5.39 10.15 11.45
CA ALA A 37 4.74 10.80 12.59
C ALA A 37 3.26 10.43 12.66
N GLU A 38 2.56 10.50 11.53
CA GLU A 38 1.15 10.13 11.42
C GLU A 38 0.91 8.66 11.79
N ALA A 39 1.72 7.74 11.25
CA ALA A 39 1.62 6.32 11.54
C ALA A 39 1.83 6.01 13.03
N ARG A 40 2.83 6.63 13.67
CA ARG A 40 3.10 6.47 15.10
C ARG A 40 2.02 7.08 15.98
N PHE A 41 1.47 8.22 15.56
CA PHE A 41 0.31 8.80 16.23
C PHE A 41 -0.86 7.81 16.19
N VAL A 42 -1.22 7.30 14.99
CA VAL A 42 -2.33 6.35 14.82
C VAL A 42 -2.11 5.10 15.67
N ALA A 43 -0.91 4.53 15.64
CA ALA A 43 -0.59 3.37 16.49
C ALA A 43 -0.71 3.69 17.99
N ALA A 44 -0.29 4.89 18.43
CA ALA A 44 -0.46 5.35 19.82
C ALA A 44 -1.95 5.49 20.20
N ARG A 45 -2.76 6.04 19.30
CA ARG A 45 -4.21 6.22 19.54
C ARG A 45 -4.93 4.89 19.61
N ILE A 46 -4.59 3.94 18.72
CA ILE A 46 -5.13 2.57 18.76
C ILE A 46 -4.73 1.89 20.06
N ARG A 47 -3.47 1.95 20.47
CA ARG A 47 -3.01 1.36 21.72
C ARG A 47 -3.80 1.91 22.92
N LYS A 48 -4.01 3.23 22.93
CA LYS A 48 -4.82 3.88 23.98
C LYS A 48 -6.26 3.36 24.00
N LEU A 49 -6.92 3.21 22.84
CA LEU A 49 -8.29 2.66 22.75
C LEU A 49 -8.36 1.23 23.31
N LEU A 50 -7.34 0.41 23.00
CA LEU A 50 -7.26 -0.97 23.48
C LEU A 50 -7.00 -1.04 24.99
N ASP A 51 -6.09 -0.22 25.50
CA ASP A 51 -5.71 -0.20 26.94
C ASP A 51 -6.85 0.35 27.82
N GLU A 52 -7.57 1.36 27.34
CA GLU A 52 -8.75 1.92 28.02
C GLU A 52 -9.97 1.01 27.90
N GLY A 53 -9.91 -0.04 27.05
CA GLY A 53 -11.04 -0.92 26.79
C GLY A 53 -12.23 -0.17 26.20
N TYR A 54 -12.00 0.69 25.17
CA TYR A 54 -13.05 1.48 24.56
C TYR A 54 -14.27 0.61 24.23
N PRO A 55 -15.47 0.95 24.73
CA PRO A 55 -16.63 0.08 24.59
C PRO A 55 -17.16 0.04 23.14
N VAL A 56 -17.36 -1.16 22.62
CA VAL A 56 -17.96 -1.44 21.31
C VAL A 56 -19.27 -2.22 21.51
N THR A 57 -20.28 -1.90 20.72
CA THR A 57 -21.60 -2.53 20.80
C THR A 57 -21.63 -3.80 19.95
N GLU A 58 -21.99 -4.91 20.57
CA GLU A 58 -22.25 -6.18 19.89
C GLU A 58 -23.62 -6.17 19.19
N SER A 59 -23.89 -7.17 18.34
CA SER A 59 -25.13 -7.30 17.60
C SER A 59 -26.38 -7.46 18.48
N ASP A 60 -26.22 -7.88 19.71
CA ASP A 60 -27.27 -8.02 20.73
C ASP A 60 -27.48 -6.75 21.57
N GLY A 61 -26.71 -5.68 21.30
CA GLY A 61 -26.74 -4.42 22.05
C GLY A 61 -25.89 -4.40 23.32
N THR A 62 -25.18 -5.47 23.65
CA THR A 62 -24.26 -5.49 24.79
C THR A 62 -22.96 -4.77 24.48
N LEU A 63 -22.33 -4.18 25.50
CA LEU A 63 -21.07 -3.49 25.38
C LEU A 63 -19.91 -4.42 25.77
N ARG A 64 -18.85 -4.46 24.96
CA ARG A 64 -17.59 -5.09 25.28
C ARG A 64 -16.40 -4.18 25.02
N PRO A 65 -15.24 -4.43 25.64
CA PRO A 65 -14.00 -3.75 25.26
C PRO A 65 -13.67 -3.99 23.79
N CYS A 66 -13.15 -2.95 23.10
CA CYS A 66 -12.71 -3.06 21.71
C CYS A 66 -11.53 -4.03 21.58
N ARG A 67 -11.48 -4.69 20.43
CA ARG A 67 -10.41 -5.59 20.01
C ARG A 67 -9.73 -5.02 18.77
N PRO A 68 -8.50 -5.46 18.42
CA PRO A 68 -7.84 -5.01 17.21
C PRO A 68 -8.71 -5.18 15.92
N GLU A 69 -9.52 -6.24 15.85
CA GLU A 69 -10.39 -6.54 14.70
C GLU A 69 -11.53 -5.52 14.51
N ASP A 70 -11.89 -4.78 15.56
CA ASP A 70 -12.94 -3.74 15.52
C ASP A 70 -12.46 -2.46 14.84
N ILE A 71 -11.15 -2.32 14.67
CA ILE A 71 -10.50 -1.09 14.20
C ILE A 71 -10.04 -1.27 12.76
N VAL A 72 -10.37 -0.29 11.93
CA VAL A 72 -9.87 -0.20 10.56
C VAL A 72 -9.18 1.13 10.32
N ILE A 73 -8.03 1.10 9.65
CA ILE A 73 -7.35 2.28 9.11
C ILE A 73 -7.69 2.36 7.63
N LEU A 74 -8.37 3.42 7.24
CA LEU A 74 -8.72 3.70 5.86
C LEU A 74 -7.80 4.78 5.30
N MET A 75 -7.31 4.55 4.08
CA MET A 75 -6.48 5.50 3.34
C MET A 75 -6.98 5.60 1.90
N ARG A 76 -6.74 6.75 1.25
CA ARG A 76 -7.09 6.91 -0.16
C ARG A 76 -6.28 5.95 -1.04
N SER A 77 -4.99 5.86 -0.79
CA SER A 77 -4.03 5.01 -1.52
C SER A 77 -2.97 4.48 -0.56
N PRO A 78 -3.18 3.30 0.05
CA PRO A 78 -2.22 2.75 1.02
C PRO A 78 -0.79 2.64 0.45
N GLY A 79 -0.61 1.93 -0.68
CA GLY A 79 0.66 1.79 -1.38
C GLY A 79 1.88 1.66 -0.45
N SER A 80 2.97 2.35 -0.78
CA SER A 80 4.21 2.36 0.04
C SER A 80 4.06 2.97 1.45
N ARG A 81 2.93 3.64 1.73
CA ARG A 81 2.66 4.22 3.06
C ARG A 81 2.20 3.17 4.07
N SER A 82 1.55 2.10 3.60
CA SER A 82 1.08 0.99 4.45
C SER A 82 2.20 0.38 5.29
N ALA A 83 3.41 0.27 4.74
CA ALA A 83 4.57 -0.24 5.44
C ALA A 83 4.92 0.59 6.69
N ALA A 84 4.82 1.93 6.62
CA ALA A 84 5.08 2.80 7.76
C ALA A 84 4.04 2.61 8.88
N PHE A 85 2.76 2.43 8.51
CA PHE A 85 1.70 2.15 9.49
C PHE A 85 1.85 0.75 10.11
N ALA A 86 2.17 -0.26 9.31
CA ALA A 86 2.43 -1.61 9.81
C ALA A 86 3.61 -1.64 10.78
N ALA A 87 4.72 -0.97 10.43
CA ALA A 87 5.88 -0.85 11.32
C ALA A 87 5.53 -0.14 12.63
N ALA A 88 4.79 0.97 12.58
CA ALA A 88 4.38 1.71 13.78
C ALA A 88 3.43 0.91 14.69
N LEU A 89 2.56 0.06 14.12
CA LEU A 89 1.70 -0.86 14.87
C LEU A 89 2.52 -1.97 15.52
N ALA A 90 3.48 -2.54 14.77
CA ALA A 90 4.40 -3.56 15.28
C ALA A 90 5.29 -3.04 16.43
N GLU A 91 5.77 -1.76 16.35
CA GLU A 91 6.50 -1.11 17.45
C GLU A 91 5.71 -1.09 18.80
N ARG A 92 4.39 -1.30 18.74
CA ARG A 92 3.48 -1.30 19.90
C ARG A 92 2.81 -2.64 20.16
N ASP A 93 3.30 -3.71 19.57
CA ASP A 93 2.74 -5.07 19.68
C ASP A 93 1.24 -5.13 19.31
N ILE A 94 0.83 -4.36 18.29
CA ILE A 94 -0.53 -4.37 17.77
C ILE A 94 -0.54 -5.20 16.47
N PRO A 95 -1.25 -6.34 16.45
CA PRO A 95 -1.37 -7.13 15.23
C PRO A 95 -2.08 -6.33 14.14
N CYS A 96 -1.53 -6.33 12.94
CA CYS A 96 -2.08 -5.63 11.78
C CYS A 96 -2.21 -6.57 10.61
N SER A 97 -3.34 -6.53 9.93
CA SER A 97 -3.53 -7.16 8.64
C SER A 97 -3.71 -6.10 7.56
N PHE A 98 -2.85 -6.13 6.55
CA PHE A 98 -3.04 -5.29 5.39
C PHE A 98 -2.84 -6.11 4.11
N GLN A 99 -3.71 -5.84 3.15
CA GLN A 99 -3.56 -6.41 1.81
C GLN A 99 -2.74 -5.42 0.99
N GLU A 100 -1.47 -5.72 0.77
CA GLU A 100 -0.68 -5.04 -0.24
C GLU A 100 -1.30 -5.33 -1.62
N SER A 101 -2.04 -4.37 -2.15
CA SER A 101 -2.68 -4.52 -3.46
C SER A 101 -1.81 -4.02 -4.62
N GLY A 102 -0.69 -3.35 -4.33
CA GLY A 102 0.17 -2.74 -5.33
C GLY A 102 1.51 -3.41 -5.55
N ASP A 103 2.02 -4.16 -4.57
CA ASP A 103 3.40 -4.67 -4.63
C ASP A 103 3.53 -6.16 -4.95
N PHE A 104 2.42 -6.91 -5.06
CA PHE A 104 2.48 -8.36 -5.28
C PHE A 104 3.43 -8.75 -6.44
N PHE A 105 3.27 -8.13 -7.60
CA PHE A 105 4.08 -8.41 -8.76
C PHE A 105 5.51 -7.86 -8.68
N HIS A 106 5.75 -6.86 -7.82
CA HIS A 106 7.05 -6.22 -7.63
C HIS A 106 7.85 -6.86 -6.50
N THR A 107 7.26 -7.79 -5.75
CA THR A 107 8.02 -8.57 -4.75
C THR A 107 9.04 -9.46 -5.45
N MET A 108 10.18 -9.67 -4.79
CA MET A 108 11.29 -10.44 -5.37
C MET A 108 10.84 -11.84 -5.79
N GLU A 109 10.14 -12.55 -4.90
CA GLU A 109 9.69 -13.93 -5.14
C GLU A 109 8.75 -14.04 -6.33
N ILE A 110 7.82 -13.11 -6.50
CA ILE A 110 6.86 -13.13 -7.62
C ILE A 110 7.52 -12.69 -8.92
N SER A 111 8.38 -11.67 -8.88
CA SER A 111 9.16 -11.23 -10.04
C SER A 111 10.07 -12.34 -10.57
N VAL A 112 10.74 -13.08 -9.68
CA VAL A 112 11.57 -14.24 -10.05
C VAL A 112 10.71 -15.36 -10.62
N MET A 113 9.56 -15.67 -10.00
CA MET A 113 8.65 -16.69 -10.50
C MET A 113 8.05 -16.34 -11.85
N LEU A 114 7.66 -15.07 -12.06
CA LEU A 114 7.17 -14.61 -13.36
C LEU A 114 8.26 -14.77 -14.43
N SER A 115 9.48 -14.31 -14.15
CA SER A 115 10.62 -14.47 -15.05
C SER A 115 10.92 -15.95 -15.34
N LEU A 116 10.80 -16.83 -14.35
CA LEU A 116 11.01 -18.27 -14.53
C LEU A 116 9.93 -18.89 -15.44
N LEU A 117 8.67 -18.55 -15.23
CA LEU A 117 7.57 -19.01 -16.11
C LEU A 117 7.76 -18.49 -17.55
N GLU A 118 8.26 -17.27 -17.72
CA GLU A 118 8.56 -16.69 -19.02
C GLU A 118 9.66 -17.45 -19.77
N ILE A 119 10.76 -17.83 -19.10
CA ILE A 119 11.84 -18.58 -19.75
C ILE A 119 11.48 -20.06 -19.95
N VAL A 120 10.60 -20.62 -19.15
CA VAL A 120 10.04 -21.97 -19.41
C VAL A 120 9.21 -21.96 -20.71
N ASP A 121 8.43 -20.90 -20.95
CA ASP A 121 7.71 -20.70 -22.20
C ASP A 121 8.70 -20.40 -23.35
N ASN A 122 9.48 -19.33 -23.22
CA ASN A 122 10.46 -18.91 -24.21
C ASN A 122 11.81 -18.51 -23.56
N PRO A 123 12.87 -19.34 -23.64
CA PRO A 123 14.16 -19.08 -22.99
C PRO A 123 14.99 -17.97 -23.67
N ARG A 124 14.61 -17.51 -24.86
CA ARG A 124 15.33 -16.49 -25.64
C ARG A 124 14.97 -15.06 -25.25
N GLN A 125 14.50 -14.87 -24.02
CA GLN A 125 14.24 -13.55 -23.45
C GLN A 125 15.36 -13.21 -22.46
N ASP A 126 16.28 -12.33 -22.85
CA ASP A 126 17.50 -12.02 -22.11
C ASP A 126 17.21 -11.50 -20.69
N VAL A 127 16.28 -10.54 -20.55
CA VAL A 127 15.99 -9.92 -19.24
C VAL A 127 15.44 -10.93 -18.24
N PRO A 128 14.37 -11.71 -18.55
CA PRO A 128 13.90 -12.77 -17.65
C PRO A 128 14.97 -13.84 -17.36
N LEU A 129 15.75 -14.24 -18.35
CA LEU A 129 16.79 -15.24 -18.18
C LEU A 129 17.88 -14.79 -17.20
N ILE A 130 18.40 -13.58 -17.39
CA ILE A 130 19.40 -12.98 -16.50
C ILE A 130 18.82 -12.80 -15.09
N SER A 131 17.56 -12.37 -14.98
CA SER A 131 16.85 -12.23 -13.70
C SER A 131 16.79 -13.55 -12.93
N VAL A 132 16.44 -14.64 -13.61
CA VAL A 132 16.39 -15.99 -13.00
C VAL A 132 17.77 -16.46 -12.59
N LEU A 133 18.78 -16.36 -13.46
CA LEU A 133 20.15 -16.77 -13.14
C LEU A 133 20.72 -16.01 -11.93
N ARG A 134 20.42 -14.71 -11.83
CA ARG A 134 20.83 -13.84 -10.73
C ARG A 134 20.07 -14.11 -9.44
N SER A 135 18.90 -14.75 -9.51
CA SER A 135 18.04 -14.98 -8.35
C SER A 135 18.67 -15.88 -7.30
N PRO A 136 18.15 -15.88 -6.08
CA PRO A 136 18.58 -16.78 -5.01
C PRO A 136 18.43 -18.28 -5.33
N LEU A 137 17.65 -18.61 -6.36
CA LEU A 137 17.43 -20.00 -6.80
C LEU A 137 18.64 -20.58 -7.53
N PHE A 138 19.39 -19.74 -8.26
CA PHE A 138 20.55 -20.16 -9.05
C PHE A 138 21.86 -19.48 -8.63
N GLY A 139 21.82 -18.29 -8.05
CA GLY A 139 22.95 -17.64 -7.37
C GLY A 139 24.09 -17.17 -8.26
N PHE A 140 23.89 -16.98 -9.56
CA PHE A 140 24.95 -16.44 -10.45
C PHE A 140 25.35 -15.05 -10.02
N THR A 141 26.67 -14.80 -9.90
CA THR A 141 27.20 -13.48 -9.62
C THR A 141 27.19 -12.60 -10.88
N ALA A 142 27.28 -11.27 -10.71
CA ALA A 142 27.38 -10.36 -11.85
C ALA A 142 28.62 -10.65 -12.70
N ASP A 143 29.75 -10.99 -12.07
CA ASP A 143 31.00 -11.33 -12.76
C ASP A 143 30.81 -12.61 -13.57
N ARG A 144 30.19 -13.64 -13.01
CA ARG A 144 29.92 -14.88 -13.72
C ARG A 144 29.02 -14.67 -14.95
N LEU A 145 28.00 -13.85 -14.82
CA LEU A 145 27.14 -13.48 -15.95
C LEU A 145 27.91 -12.71 -17.04
N ALA A 146 28.85 -11.84 -16.65
CA ALA A 146 29.73 -11.14 -17.60
C ALA A 146 30.67 -12.10 -18.31
N GLU A 147 31.24 -13.10 -17.60
CA GLU A 147 32.07 -14.14 -18.18
C GLU A 147 31.33 -14.93 -19.27
N VAL A 148 30.09 -15.42 -18.95
CA VAL A 148 29.25 -16.14 -19.89
C VAL A 148 29.00 -15.28 -21.15
N ARG A 149 28.67 -13.99 -21.00
CA ARG A 149 28.47 -13.09 -22.14
C ARG A 149 29.77 -12.84 -22.92
N SER A 150 30.91 -12.74 -22.23
CA SER A 150 32.22 -12.51 -22.86
C SER A 150 32.64 -13.70 -23.73
N ALA A 151 32.30 -14.92 -23.35
CA ALA A 151 32.59 -16.12 -24.14
C ALA A 151 31.76 -16.18 -25.45
N ALA A 152 30.54 -15.61 -25.46
CA ALA A 152 29.70 -15.50 -26.65
C ALA A 152 29.11 -14.07 -26.74
N PRO A 153 29.82 -13.10 -27.34
CA PRO A 153 29.44 -11.68 -27.30
C PRO A 153 28.18 -11.32 -28.13
N THR A 154 27.79 -12.17 -29.05
CA THR A 154 26.68 -11.91 -29.99
C THR A 154 25.57 -12.94 -29.84
N GLY A 155 24.35 -12.61 -30.26
CA GLY A 155 23.17 -13.45 -30.12
C GLY A 155 22.43 -13.29 -28.79
N ASP A 156 21.41 -14.10 -28.59
CA ASP A 156 20.63 -14.13 -27.35
C ASP A 156 21.50 -14.62 -26.19
N TYR A 157 21.18 -14.18 -24.96
CA TYR A 157 21.92 -14.64 -23.78
C TYR A 157 21.79 -16.15 -23.55
N TYR A 158 20.68 -16.75 -24.00
CA TYR A 158 20.48 -18.20 -23.97
C TYR A 158 21.52 -18.96 -24.79
N ASP A 159 21.92 -18.42 -25.95
CA ASP A 159 22.98 -19.02 -26.78
C ASP A 159 24.35 -18.95 -26.06
N ALA A 160 24.62 -17.87 -25.34
CA ALA A 160 25.82 -17.72 -24.53
C ALA A 160 25.85 -18.74 -23.38
N VAL A 161 24.74 -18.92 -22.64
CA VAL A 161 24.62 -19.92 -21.58
C VAL A 161 24.79 -21.34 -22.14
N THR A 162 24.28 -21.60 -23.33
CA THR A 162 24.36 -22.92 -23.99
C THR A 162 25.79 -23.21 -24.46
N ALA A 163 26.51 -22.20 -24.92
CA ALA A 163 27.90 -22.32 -25.38
C ALA A 163 28.92 -22.40 -24.22
N ASP A 164 28.55 -21.94 -23.02
CA ASP A 164 29.39 -21.97 -21.85
C ASP A 164 29.58 -23.39 -21.33
N GLY A 165 30.81 -23.78 -21.07
CA GLY A 165 31.19 -25.14 -20.63
C GLY A 165 31.10 -25.37 -19.12
N GLY A 166 30.73 -24.34 -18.32
CA GLY A 166 30.69 -24.39 -16.87
C GLY A 166 29.63 -25.38 -16.35
N GLU A 167 29.87 -26.01 -15.22
CA GLU A 167 28.92 -26.94 -14.60
C GLU A 167 27.64 -26.22 -14.17
N ASP A 168 27.73 -25.00 -13.64
CA ASP A 168 26.63 -24.15 -13.26
C ASP A 168 25.64 -23.89 -14.42
N CYS A 169 26.17 -23.59 -15.62
CA CYS A 169 25.35 -23.41 -16.82
C CYS A 169 24.72 -24.73 -17.29
N LYS A 170 25.45 -25.85 -17.19
CA LYS A 170 24.93 -27.18 -17.55
C LYS A 170 23.79 -27.61 -16.62
N ASP A 171 23.97 -27.41 -15.32
CA ASP A 171 22.95 -27.72 -14.31
C ASP A 171 21.68 -26.88 -14.53
N PHE A 172 21.86 -25.56 -14.76
CA PHE A 172 20.74 -24.69 -15.09
C PHE A 172 19.99 -25.15 -16.35
N LEU A 173 20.71 -25.46 -17.42
CA LEU A 173 20.10 -25.92 -18.67
C LEU A 173 19.37 -27.25 -18.52
N ALA A 174 19.89 -28.18 -17.72
CA ALA A 174 19.24 -29.44 -17.41
C ALA A 174 17.90 -29.20 -16.65
N ILE A 175 17.92 -28.34 -15.62
CA ILE A 175 16.72 -27.95 -14.89
C ILE A 175 15.72 -27.26 -15.81
N LEU A 176 16.17 -26.29 -16.61
CA LEU A 176 15.29 -25.57 -17.53
C LEU A 176 14.65 -26.51 -18.56
N SER A 177 15.42 -27.48 -19.08
CA SER A 177 14.89 -28.49 -20.00
C SER A 177 13.80 -29.35 -19.35
N ASP A 178 14.00 -29.80 -18.10
CA ASP A 178 13.01 -30.54 -17.30
C ASP A 178 11.73 -29.74 -17.09
N LEU A 179 11.87 -28.48 -16.66
CA LEU A 179 10.72 -27.59 -16.46
C LEU A 179 9.96 -27.28 -17.76
N ARG A 180 10.65 -27.15 -18.88
CA ARG A 180 10.04 -26.95 -20.21
C ARG A 180 9.28 -28.17 -20.69
N GLN A 181 9.79 -29.37 -20.40
CA GLN A 181 9.07 -30.59 -20.68
C GLN A 181 7.81 -30.70 -19.80
N ALA A 182 7.96 -30.45 -18.49
CA ALA A 182 6.82 -30.41 -17.57
C ALA A 182 5.74 -29.39 -18.00
N GLY A 183 6.17 -28.21 -18.51
CA GLY A 183 5.26 -27.16 -19.00
C GLY A 183 4.43 -27.55 -20.24
N ARG A 184 4.86 -28.58 -21.01
CA ARG A 184 4.09 -29.13 -22.12
C ARG A 184 3.05 -30.17 -21.68
N ASP A 185 3.38 -30.89 -20.61
CA ASP A 185 2.61 -32.07 -20.21
C ASP A 185 1.65 -31.78 -19.05
N MET A 186 1.91 -30.72 -18.27
CA MET A 186 1.14 -30.41 -17.06
C MET A 186 0.24 -29.17 -17.24
N SER A 187 -0.80 -29.09 -16.41
CA SER A 187 -1.56 -27.87 -16.24
C SER A 187 -0.70 -26.80 -15.54
N VAL A 188 -1.04 -25.52 -15.72
CA VAL A 188 -0.25 -24.39 -15.18
C VAL A 188 -0.13 -24.46 -13.67
N HIS A 189 -1.22 -24.74 -12.97
CA HIS A 189 -1.21 -24.92 -11.52
C HIS A 189 -0.25 -26.04 -11.08
N ARG A 190 -0.28 -27.18 -11.75
CA ARG A 190 0.64 -28.30 -11.46
C ARG A 190 2.08 -27.95 -11.79
N LEU A 191 2.33 -27.20 -12.87
CA LEU A 191 3.66 -26.72 -13.23
C LEU A 191 4.22 -25.79 -12.16
N VAL A 192 3.42 -24.84 -11.64
CA VAL A 192 3.85 -23.94 -10.56
C VAL A 192 4.26 -24.74 -9.32
N TRP A 193 3.47 -25.74 -8.90
CA TRP A 193 3.83 -26.62 -7.79
C TRP A 193 5.03 -27.51 -8.09
N HIS A 194 5.19 -27.99 -9.33
CA HIS A 194 6.38 -28.74 -9.75
C HIS A 194 7.64 -27.89 -9.61
N ILE A 195 7.60 -26.62 -10.04
CA ILE A 195 8.69 -25.66 -9.87
C ILE A 195 8.97 -25.45 -8.37
N TYR A 196 7.95 -25.24 -7.54
CA TYR A 196 8.13 -25.03 -6.09
C TYR A 196 8.86 -26.20 -5.44
N ASN A 197 8.48 -27.40 -5.77
CA ASN A 197 9.11 -28.60 -5.21
C ASN A 197 10.51 -28.84 -5.80
N ARG A 198 10.69 -28.67 -7.11
CA ARG A 198 11.96 -28.96 -7.79
C ARG A 198 13.09 -28.03 -7.38
N LEU A 199 12.79 -26.76 -7.13
CA LEU A 199 13.74 -25.71 -6.75
C LEU A 199 13.64 -25.31 -5.28
N ASN A 200 12.83 -25.98 -4.47
CA ASN A 200 12.57 -25.64 -3.08
C ASN A 200 12.25 -24.15 -2.88
N VAL A 201 11.44 -23.57 -3.79
CA VAL A 201 11.15 -22.13 -3.84
C VAL A 201 10.60 -21.60 -2.51
N LEU A 202 9.64 -22.35 -1.91
CA LEU A 202 9.03 -21.99 -0.63
C LEU A 202 10.05 -22.01 0.54
N GLY A 203 11.05 -22.90 0.47
CA GLY A 203 12.13 -22.96 1.45
C GLY A 203 13.10 -21.80 1.30
N VAL A 204 13.57 -21.55 0.07
CA VAL A 204 14.55 -20.49 -0.22
C VAL A 204 14.00 -19.11 0.15
N PHE A 205 12.83 -18.73 -0.37
CA PHE A 205 12.23 -17.42 -0.08
C PHE A 205 11.67 -17.34 1.36
N GLY A 206 11.22 -18.44 1.91
CA GLY A 206 10.74 -18.50 3.28
C GLY A 206 11.83 -18.40 4.36
N ALA A 207 13.10 -18.56 3.99
CA ALA A 207 14.24 -18.38 4.89
C ALA A 207 14.78 -16.92 4.88
N MET A 208 14.26 -16.06 4.01
CA MET A 208 14.63 -14.65 3.92
C MET A 208 13.84 -13.78 4.92
N ASP A 209 14.24 -12.52 5.03
CA ASP A 209 13.45 -11.52 5.76
C ASP A 209 12.01 -11.50 5.23
N ASP A 210 11.04 -11.40 6.13
CA ASP A 210 9.60 -11.49 5.83
C ASP A 210 9.17 -12.83 5.18
N GLY A 211 9.88 -13.90 5.47
CA GLY A 211 9.69 -15.22 4.84
C GLY A 211 8.25 -15.77 4.92
N ALA A 212 7.49 -15.44 5.95
CA ALA A 212 6.08 -15.81 6.05
C ALA A 212 5.24 -15.13 4.95
N ALA A 213 5.39 -13.82 4.78
CA ALA A 213 4.69 -13.05 3.74
C ALA A 213 5.10 -13.51 2.32
N ARG A 214 6.39 -13.81 2.12
CA ARG A 214 6.88 -14.34 0.83
C ARG A 214 6.25 -15.69 0.48
N ARG A 215 6.10 -16.58 1.47
CA ARG A 215 5.40 -17.87 1.27
C ARG A 215 3.93 -17.66 0.91
N GLU A 216 3.25 -16.72 1.56
CA GLU A 216 1.86 -16.37 1.25
C GLU A 216 1.72 -15.86 -0.18
N ASN A 217 2.63 -14.99 -0.64
CA ASN A 217 2.65 -14.51 -2.01
C ASN A 217 2.81 -15.65 -3.02
N LEU A 218 3.72 -16.59 -2.77
CA LEU A 218 3.92 -17.75 -3.63
C LEU A 218 2.69 -18.67 -3.65
N ILE A 219 2.05 -18.89 -2.50
CA ILE A 219 0.80 -19.66 -2.42
C ILE A 219 -0.30 -18.92 -3.21
N ALA A 220 -0.40 -17.61 -3.09
CA ALA A 220 -1.35 -16.80 -3.83
C ALA A 220 -1.14 -16.90 -5.36
N LEU A 221 0.11 -16.93 -5.83
CA LEU A 221 0.41 -17.17 -7.25
C LEU A 221 -0.11 -18.53 -7.72
N SER A 222 0.07 -19.58 -6.92
CA SER A 222 -0.45 -20.92 -7.25
C SER A 222 -1.98 -20.97 -7.29
N GLN A 223 -2.66 -20.28 -6.37
CA GLN A 223 -4.13 -20.15 -6.36
C GLN A 223 -4.62 -19.37 -7.58
N HIS A 224 -3.85 -18.35 -8.01
CA HIS A 224 -4.18 -17.60 -9.21
C HIS A 224 -4.09 -18.49 -10.47
N ALA A 225 -3.09 -19.37 -10.55
CA ALA A 225 -2.97 -20.36 -11.62
C ALA A 225 -4.16 -21.35 -11.62
N GLU A 226 -4.60 -21.80 -10.45
CA GLU A 226 -5.79 -22.67 -10.30
C GLU A 226 -7.06 -21.96 -10.77
N LYS A 227 -7.24 -20.69 -10.37
CA LYS A 227 -8.39 -19.87 -10.78
C LYS A 227 -8.39 -19.59 -12.27
N PHE A 228 -7.21 -19.36 -12.88
CA PHE A 228 -7.06 -19.20 -14.31
C PHE A 228 -7.58 -20.43 -15.07
N GLU A 229 -7.22 -21.62 -14.62
CA GLU A 229 -7.67 -22.90 -15.22
C GLU A 229 -9.16 -23.18 -14.97
N SER A 230 -9.66 -22.86 -13.78
CA SER A 230 -11.08 -23.04 -13.44
C SER A 230 -12.01 -22.13 -14.28
N ASN A 231 -11.50 -20.98 -14.75
CA ASN A 231 -12.19 -20.07 -15.67
C ASN A 231 -12.14 -20.55 -17.13
N GLY A 232 -11.59 -21.76 -17.40
CA GLY A 232 -11.55 -22.36 -18.73
C GLY A 232 -10.33 -21.98 -19.58
N TYR A 233 -9.42 -21.15 -19.05
CA TYR A 233 -8.18 -20.80 -19.75
C TYR A 233 -7.14 -21.92 -19.60
N ARG A 234 -6.27 -22.08 -20.60
CA ARG A 234 -5.23 -23.11 -20.60
C ARG A 234 -3.94 -22.62 -21.24
N GLY A 235 -2.83 -23.25 -20.85
CA GLY A 235 -1.52 -23.06 -21.45
C GLY A 235 -0.68 -21.99 -20.76
N LEU A 236 0.63 -22.26 -20.66
CA LEU A 236 1.58 -21.40 -19.97
C LEU A 236 1.68 -20.01 -20.60
N PHE A 237 1.75 -19.92 -21.92
CA PHE A 237 1.81 -18.64 -22.64
C PHE A 237 0.63 -17.71 -22.31
N ALA A 238 -0.60 -18.27 -22.29
CA ALA A 238 -1.79 -17.48 -21.99
C ALA A 238 -1.77 -16.99 -20.52
N PHE A 239 -1.29 -17.82 -19.59
CA PHE A 239 -1.15 -17.46 -18.18
C PHE A 239 -0.10 -16.35 -17.97
N VAL A 240 1.09 -16.50 -18.56
CA VAL A 240 2.14 -15.48 -18.51
C VAL A 240 1.65 -14.15 -19.11
N THR A 241 0.95 -14.20 -20.25
CA THR A 241 0.37 -13.00 -20.87
C THR A 241 -0.65 -12.31 -19.96
N GLN A 242 -1.47 -13.09 -19.25
CA GLN A 242 -2.43 -12.53 -18.30
C GLN A 242 -1.71 -11.90 -17.10
N LEU A 243 -0.69 -12.55 -16.53
CA LEU A 243 0.09 -11.99 -15.43
C LEU A 243 0.76 -10.67 -15.82
N ARG A 244 1.33 -10.58 -17.02
CA ARG A 244 1.91 -9.33 -17.54
C ARG A 244 0.87 -8.20 -17.66
N ARG A 245 -0.33 -8.50 -18.14
CA ARG A 245 -1.41 -7.51 -18.21
C ARG A 245 -1.83 -7.02 -16.81
N LEU A 246 -1.92 -7.91 -15.86
CA LEU A 246 -2.23 -7.54 -14.47
C LEU A 246 -1.13 -6.67 -13.87
N LEU A 247 0.15 -6.98 -14.15
CA LEU A 247 1.30 -6.17 -13.75
C LEU A 247 1.24 -4.76 -14.37
N GLU A 248 0.96 -4.66 -15.68
CA GLU A 248 0.84 -3.37 -16.37
C GLU A 248 -0.33 -2.51 -15.88
N GLN A 249 -1.39 -3.14 -15.38
CA GLN A 249 -2.58 -2.48 -14.85
C GLN A 249 -2.50 -2.22 -13.34
N ASP A 250 -1.39 -2.60 -12.70
CA ASP A 250 -1.21 -2.57 -11.24
C ASP A 250 -2.37 -3.25 -10.47
N GLN A 251 -2.95 -4.29 -11.08
CA GLN A 251 -4.04 -5.07 -10.53
C GLN A 251 -3.50 -6.38 -9.94
N ALA A 252 -3.10 -6.34 -8.67
CA ALA A 252 -2.72 -7.57 -7.98
C ALA A 252 -3.87 -8.56 -7.94
N PRO A 253 -3.60 -9.88 -8.11
CA PRO A 253 -4.59 -10.92 -7.88
C PRO A 253 -5.17 -10.74 -6.48
N ALA A 254 -6.49 -10.83 -6.35
CA ALA A 254 -7.11 -10.84 -5.03
C ALA A 254 -6.59 -12.07 -4.26
N THR A 255 -5.57 -11.87 -3.44
CA THR A 255 -5.14 -12.88 -2.49
C THR A 255 -6.24 -12.99 -1.45
N ARG A 256 -6.78 -14.19 -1.26
CA ARG A 256 -7.46 -14.50 0.00
C ARG A 256 -6.36 -14.56 1.06
N GLY A 257 -6.04 -13.42 1.63
CA GLY A 257 -5.47 -13.43 2.97
C GLY A 257 -6.43 -14.22 3.86
N PRO A 258 -5.96 -14.86 4.94
CA PRO A 258 -6.84 -15.56 5.84
C PRO A 258 -7.99 -14.62 6.19
N ALA A 259 -9.23 -15.04 5.94
CA ALA A 259 -10.45 -14.25 6.08
C ALA A 259 -10.69 -13.77 7.53
N GLU A 260 -9.78 -14.10 8.44
CA GLU A 260 -9.74 -13.81 9.87
C GLU A 260 -8.31 -13.58 10.35
N ALA A 261 -7.53 -12.73 9.69
CA ALA A 261 -6.32 -12.26 10.35
C ALA A 261 -6.75 -11.39 11.55
N ALA A 262 -6.62 -11.95 12.74
CA ALA A 262 -6.86 -11.26 13.98
C ALA A 262 -5.96 -10.01 14.04
N GLY A 263 -6.54 -8.80 13.96
CA GLY A 263 -5.76 -7.58 14.01
C GLY A 263 -6.43 -6.36 13.41
N VAL A 264 -5.78 -5.21 13.57
CA VAL A 264 -6.19 -3.96 12.96
C VAL A 264 -6.10 -4.09 11.45
N ARG A 265 -7.16 -3.76 10.74
CA ARG A 265 -7.20 -3.83 9.27
C ARG A 265 -6.76 -2.51 8.65
N LEU A 266 -5.80 -2.57 7.72
CA LEU A 266 -5.39 -1.43 6.92
C LEU A 266 -5.82 -1.68 5.47
N MET A 267 -6.62 -0.76 4.91
CA MET A 267 -7.14 -0.93 3.55
C MET A 267 -7.45 0.40 2.87
N SER A 268 -7.62 0.37 1.54
CA SER A 268 -8.09 1.55 0.81
C SER A 268 -9.58 1.79 1.05
N ILE A 269 -10.01 3.06 0.93
CA ILE A 269 -11.42 3.45 1.04
C ILE A 269 -12.27 2.67 0.03
N HIS A 270 -11.77 2.43 -1.19
CA HIS A 270 -12.49 1.65 -2.20
C HIS A 270 -12.83 0.23 -1.76
N LYS A 271 -11.89 -0.44 -1.08
CA LYS A 271 -12.09 -1.80 -0.57
C LYS A 271 -13.08 -1.85 0.60
N SER A 272 -13.28 -0.75 1.30
CA SER A 272 -14.24 -0.65 2.40
C SER A 272 -15.68 -0.48 1.93
N LYS A 273 -15.94 -0.30 0.63
CA LYS A 273 -17.29 -0.10 0.10
C LYS A 273 -18.16 -1.32 0.39
N GLY A 274 -19.30 -1.09 1.06
CA GLY A 274 -20.21 -2.16 1.49
C GLY A 274 -19.86 -2.82 2.82
N LEU A 275 -18.73 -2.49 3.42
CA LEU A 275 -18.34 -2.93 4.77
C LEU A 275 -18.63 -1.83 5.79
N GLU A 276 -18.78 -2.21 7.05
CA GLU A 276 -18.95 -1.30 8.18
C GLU A 276 -18.08 -1.80 9.34
N PHE A 277 -17.54 -0.85 10.13
CA PHE A 277 -16.62 -1.16 11.21
C PHE A 277 -17.00 -0.37 12.47
N PRO A 278 -16.84 -0.94 13.67
CA PRO A 278 -17.08 -0.21 14.90
C PRO A 278 -16.29 1.09 14.98
N ILE A 279 -14.98 1.02 14.72
CA ILE A 279 -14.04 2.13 14.83
C ILE A 279 -13.32 2.31 13.49
N VAL A 280 -13.39 3.50 12.91
CA VAL A 280 -12.70 3.86 11.67
C VAL A 280 -11.72 4.98 11.94
N ILE A 281 -10.47 4.79 11.54
CA ILE A 281 -9.43 5.81 11.50
C ILE A 281 -9.19 6.14 10.03
N LEU A 282 -9.53 7.35 9.62
CA LEU A 282 -9.25 7.85 8.27
C LEU A 282 -7.96 8.64 8.31
N ALA A 283 -6.90 8.08 7.74
CA ALA A 283 -5.56 8.62 7.74
C ALA A 283 -5.11 9.04 6.33
N ASP A 284 -3.98 9.75 6.25
CA ASP A 284 -3.40 10.24 5.00
C ASP A 284 -4.32 11.21 4.24
N LEU A 285 -5.00 12.08 4.99
CA LEU A 285 -5.92 13.06 4.42
C LEU A 285 -5.24 14.08 3.51
N ASP A 286 -3.94 14.36 3.70
CA ASP A 286 -3.12 15.24 2.84
C ASP A 286 -2.60 14.52 1.58
N HIS A 287 -3.17 13.41 1.18
CA HIS A 287 -2.87 12.78 -0.09
C HIS A 287 -3.41 13.63 -1.25
N ALA A 288 -2.50 14.13 -2.10
CA ALA A 288 -2.89 14.96 -3.23
C ALA A 288 -3.66 14.15 -4.28
N PHE A 289 -4.72 14.74 -4.83
CA PHE A 289 -5.47 14.12 -5.93
C PHE A 289 -4.57 13.93 -7.15
N SER A 290 -4.66 12.74 -7.79
CA SER A 290 -3.84 12.41 -8.97
C SER A 290 -4.14 13.36 -10.14
N ARG A 291 -3.07 13.75 -10.83
CA ARG A 291 -3.13 14.51 -12.09
C ARG A 291 -2.52 13.76 -13.26
N GLN A 292 -2.11 12.52 -13.07
CA GLN A 292 -1.40 11.73 -14.10
C GLN A 292 -2.24 11.52 -15.34
N ASP A 293 -3.55 11.38 -15.20
CA ASP A 293 -4.48 11.17 -16.31
C ASP A 293 -4.52 12.34 -17.31
N PHE A 294 -4.03 13.53 -16.91
CA PHE A 294 -4.02 14.73 -17.75
C PHE A 294 -2.75 14.90 -18.59
N ASP A 295 -1.70 14.11 -18.37
CA ASP A 295 -0.40 14.28 -19.06
C ASP A 295 -0.24 13.45 -20.32
N THR A 296 -1.23 12.62 -20.67
CA THR A 296 -1.21 11.83 -21.90
C THR A 296 -1.16 12.72 -23.15
N PRO A 297 -0.53 12.30 -24.25
CA PRO A 297 -0.48 13.10 -25.49
C PRO A 297 -1.87 13.42 -26.06
N VAL A 298 -2.82 12.50 -25.90
CA VAL A 298 -4.21 12.66 -26.33
C VAL A 298 -5.12 12.33 -25.15
N LEU A 299 -5.98 13.27 -24.76
CA LEU A 299 -7.06 13.01 -23.81
C LEU A 299 -8.27 12.43 -24.56
N VAL A 300 -8.92 11.48 -23.93
CA VAL A 300 -10.13 10.83 -24.47
C VAL A 300 -11.26 11.02 -23.47
N HIS A 301 -12.41 11.46 -23.94
CA HIS A 301 -13.62 11.57 -23.13
C HIS A 301 -14.81 10.98 -23.90
N PRO A 302 -15.66 10.15 -23.27
CA PRO A 302 -16.78 9.48 -23.95
C PRO A 302 -17.70 10.44 -24.69
N ASP A 303 -18.06 11.57 -24.08
CA ASP A 303 -19.02 12.53 -24.63
C ASP A 303 -18.37 13.64 -25.45
N MET A 304 -17.08 13.96 -25.22
CA MET A 304 -16.39 15.10 -25.85
C MET A 304 -15.38 14.68 -26.91
N GLY A 305 -15.12 13.37 -27.05
CA GLY A 305 -14.21 12.82 -28.07
C GLY A 305 -12.72 12.97 -27.69
N LEU A 306 -11.90 13.43 -28.64
CA LEU A 306 -10.44 13.44 -28.52
C LEU A 306 -9.88 14.86 -28.33
N GLY A 307 -8.97 15.00 -27.37
CA GLY A 307 -8.25 16.24 -27.06
C GLY A 307 -6.74 16.07 -27.24
N PRO A 308 -6.19 16.20 -28.47
CA PRO A 308 -4.75 16.06 -28.70
C PRO A 308 -3.97 17.30 -28.26
N LYS A 309 -2.67 17.12 -27.96
CA LYS A 309 -1.69 18.21 -27.99
C LYS A 309 -1.33 18.51 -29.44
N ARG A 310 -1.18 19.78 -29.81
CA ARG A 310 -0.60 20.16 -31.09
C ARG A 310 0.92 20.23 -30.94
N ILE A 311 1.62 19.58 -31.86
CA ILE A 311 3.07 19.53 -31.92
C ILE A 311 3.54 20.30 -33.14
N ASP A 312 4.40 21.30 -32.93
CA ASP A 312 5.14 22.01 -33.99
C ASP A 312 6.53 21.39 -34.07
N LEU A 313 6.77 20.57 -35.06
CA LEU A 313 8.03 19.84 -35.22
C LEU A 313 9.21 20.76 -35.59
N GLU A 314 8.94 21.88 -36.30
CA GLU A 314 9.98 22.82 -36.71
C GLU A 314 10.51 23.61 -35.51
N ARG A 315 9.60 24.08 -34.65
CA ARG A 315 9.93 24.84 -33.47
C ARG A 315 10.17 23.98 -32.22
N LYS A 316 9.91 22.67 -32.30
CA LYS A 316 10.00 21.70 -31.18
C LYS A 316 9.19 22.12 -29.95
N ILE A 317 8.00 22.68 -30.16
CA ILE A 317 7.08 23.11 -29.09
C ILE A 317 5.79 22.28 -29.12
N GLN A 318 5.20 22.09 -27.93
CA GLN A 318 3.89 21.47 -27.78
C GLN A 318 2.96 22.41 -27.04
N TYR A 319 1.71 22.49 -27.50
CA TYR A 319 0.69 23.28 -26.83
C TYR A 319 -0.67 22.57 -26.86
N PRO A 320 -1.52 22.80 -25.83
CA PRO A 320 -2.83 22.17 -25.78
C PRO A 320 -3.77 22.77 -26.84
N THR A 321 -4.59 21.94 -27.43
CA THR A 321 -5.72 22.41 -28.25
C THR A 321 -6.88 22.85 -27.37
N LEU A 322 -7.82 23.64 -27.90
CA LEU A 322 -9.02 24.05 -27.18
C LEU A 322 -9.85 22.84 -26.73
N ALA A 323 -9.98 21.83 -27.61
CA ALA A 323 -10.66 20.56 -27.28
C ALA A 323 -10.00 19.88 -26.07
N ARG A 324 -8.65 19.87 -26.03
CA ARG A 324 -7.92 19.32 -24.89
C ARG A 324 -8.20 20.07 -23.59
N LEU A 325 -8.18 21.40 -23.61
CA LEU A 325 -8.47 22.21 -22.43
C LEU A 325 -9.89 21.96 -21.91
N ALA A 326 -10.86 21.88 -22.80
CA ALA A 326 -12.25 21.61 -22.45
C ALA A 326 -12.41 20.19 -21.84
N ILE A 327 -11.80 19.16 -22.44
CA ILE A 327 -11.80 17.80 -21.91
C ILE A 327 -11.09 17.73 -20.56
N GLN A 328 -9.95 18.40 -20.42
CA GLN A 328 -9.18 18.43 -19.19
C GLN A 328 -9.99 19.02 -18.02
N GLU A 329 -10.72 20.12 -18.26
CA GLU A 329 -11.57 20.71 -17.25
C GLU A 329 -12.77 19.81 -16.91
N LYS A 330 -13.35 19.14 -17.88
CA LYS A 330 -14.44 18.19 -17.66
C LYS A 330 -13.98 16.99 -16.82
N LEU A 331 -12.88 16.35 -17.21
CA LEU A 331 -12.29 15.23 -16.46
C LEU A 331 -11.88 15.65 -15.04
N ARG A 332 -11.33 16.87 -14.87
CA ARG A 332 -11.00 17.39 -13.53
C ARG A 332 -12.23 17.45 -12.63
N ARG A 333 -13.35 17.96 -13.13
CA ARG A 333 -14.60 18.05 -12.35
C ARG A 333 -15.16 16.65 -12.02
N GLU A 334 -15.09 15.73 -12.94
CA GLU A 334 -15.53 14.35 -12.74
C GLU A 334 -14.67 13.63 -11.70
N ASN A 335 -13.33 13.79 -11.78
CA ASN A 335 -12.41 13.24 -10.77
C ASN A 335 -12.68 13.82 -9.38
N LEU A 336 -12.88 15.14 -9.27
CA LEU A 336 -13.21 15.77 -7.98
C LEU A 336 -14.55 15.26 -7.43
N ALA A 337 -15.56 15.08 -8.27
CA ALA A 337 -16.84 14.51 -7.86
C ALA A 337 -16.68 13.06 -7.37
N GLU A 338 -15.78 12.28 -7.98
CA GLU A 338 -15.50 10.93 -7.52
C GLU A 338 -14.74 10.93 -6.18
N GLU A 339 -13.74 11.81 -6.01
CA GLU A 339 -13.03 11.96 -4.73
C GLU A 339 -13.99 12.37 -3.58
N GLN A 340 -15.00 13.20 -3.86
CA GLN A 340 -16.04 13.54 -2.88
C GLN A 340 -16.89 12.32 -2.51
N ARG A 341 -17.26 11.48 -3.49
CA ARG A 341 -17.97 10.23 -3.20
C ARG A 341 -17.14 9.28 -2.36
N ILE A 342 -15.83 9.22 -2.63
CA ILE A 342 -14.88 8.41 -1.86
C ILE A 342 -14.79 8.89 -0.43
N LEU A 343 -14.68 10.21 -0.20
CA LEU A 343 -14.71 10.79 1.15
C LEU A 343 -16.02 10.47 1.86
N TYR A 344 -17.16 10.64 1.19
CA TYR A 344 -18.47 10.28 1.74
C TYR A 344 -18.52 8.80 2.14
N VAL A 345 -18.03 7.90 1.28
CA VAL A 345 -17.96 6.47 1.60
C VAL A 345 -17.12 6.25 2.85
N ALA A 346 -15.94 6.85 2.95
CA ALA A 346 -15.06 6.69 4.12
C ALA A 346 -15.75 7.15 5.42
N MET A 347 -16.36 8.33 5.40
CA MET A 347 -17.03 8.91 6.57
C MET A 347 -18.31 8.18 6.99
N THR A 348 -18.87 7.35 6.12
CA THR A 348 -20.05 6.53 6.41
C THR A 348 -19.74 5.08 6.77
N ARG A 349 -18.45 4.70 6.91
CA ARG A 349 -18.06 3.34 7.32
C ARG A 349 -18.08 3.09 8.83
N PRO A 350 -17.82 4.11 9.69
CA PRO A 350 -17.87 3.89 11.14
C PRO A 350 -19.29 3.63 11.60
N LYS A 351 -19.44 2.66 12.51
CA LYS A 351 -20.68 2.42 13.25
C LYS A 351 -20.78 3.31 14.49
N GLU A 352 -19.66 3.47 15.20
CA GLU A 352 -19.63 4.13 16.50
C GLU A 352 -18.60 5.26 16.59
N LYS A 353 -17.37 5.06 16.09
CA LYS A 353 -16.29 6.03 16.26
C LYS A 353 -15.58 6.35 14.96
N LEU A 354 -15.49 7.64 14.65
CA LEU A 354 -14.70 8.17 13.54
C LEU A 354 -13.53 8.99 14.09
N ILE A 355 -12.33 8.66 13.65
CA ILE A 355 -11.10 9.39 13.95
C ILE A 355 -10.48 9.82 12.63
N LEU A 356 -10.35 11.12 12.43
CA LEU A 356 -9.73 11.73 11.26
C LEU A 356 -8.32 12.18 11.62
N VAL A 357 -7.34 11.84 10.80
CA VAL A 357 -5.93 12.21 11.03
C VAL A 357 -5.39 12.89 9.78
N ASP A 358 -4.84 14.07 9.97
CA ASP A 358 -4.21 14.85 8.91
C ASP A 358 -2.84 15.35 9.35
N ALA A 359 -1.80 15.11 8.54
CA ALA A 359 -0.45 15.53 8.82
C ALA A 359 0.07 16.45 7.71
N LEU A 360 0.44 17.67 8.03
CA LEU A 360 0.82 18.68 7.05
C LEU A 360 2.21 19.27 7.30
N TYR A 361 3.01 19.41 6.23
CA TYR A 361 4.15 20.32 6.23
C TYR A 361 3.67 21.75 6.08
N ASN A 362 4.35 22.68 6.79
CA ASN A 362 3.98 24.11 6.78
C ASN A 362 2.50 24.33 7.15
N ALA A 363 2.06 23.68 8.21
CA ALA A 363 0.69 23.72 8.72
C ALA A 363 0.12 25.14 8.86
N PRO A 364 0.82 26.14 9.47
CA PRO A 364 0.27 27.49 9.60
C PRO A 364 -0.10 28.13 8.26
N GLY A 365 0.82 28.08 7.28
CA GLY A 365 0.58 28.68 5.96
C GLY A 365 -0.53 27.99 5.15
N ARG A 366 -0.74 26.67 5.37
CA ARG A 366 -1.85 25.96 4.73
C ARG A 366 -3.18 26.31 5.38
N LEU A 367 -3.24 26.29 6.71
CA LEU A 367 -4.43 26.66 7.47
C LEU A 367 -4.86 28.12 7.20
N GLN A 368 -3.90 29.05 7.12
CA GLN A 368 -4.18 30.44 6.78
C GLN A 368 -4.86 30.59 5.41
N LYS A 369 -4.37 29.86 4.39
CA LYS A 369 -4.98 29.85 3.04
C LYS A 369 -6.39 29.27 3.05
N LEU A 370 -6.63 28.19 3.79
CA LEU A 370 -7.95 27.57 3.91
C LEU A 370 -8.90 28.47 4.71
N ALA A 371 -8.43 29.09 5.80
CA ALA A 371 -9.23 29.98 6.62
C ALA A 371 -9.71 31.22 5.84
N ALA A 372 -8.88 31.74 4.92
CA ALA A 372 -9.24 32.89 4.09
C ALA A 372 -10.43 32.65 3.15
N VAL A 373 -10.73 31.37 2.85
CA VAL A 373 -11.85 30.97 1.96
C VAL A 373 -12.86 30.05 2.65
N ALA A 374 -12.66 29.81 3.95
CA ALA A 374 -13.56 28.98 4.74
C ALA A 374 -14.91 29.67 4.91
N ALA A 375 -15.98 28.96 4.64
CA ALA A 375 -17.36 29.41 4.79
C ALA A 375 -18.25 28.23 5.15
N CYS A 376 -19.37 28.51 5.79
CA CYS A 376 -20.38 27.48 6.06
C CYS A 376 -21.76 27.99 5.63
N PRO A 377 -22.36 27.39 4.58
CA PRO A 377 -21.91 26.27 3.79
C PRO A 377 -20.67 26.61 2.91
N VAL A 378 -19.82 25.62 2.66
CA VAL A 378 -18.66 25.78 1.77
C VAL A 378 -19.15 26.00 0.33
N LEU A 379 -18.59 27.01 -0.35
CA LEU A 379 -18.98 27.34 -1.72
C LEU A 379 -18.48 26.28 -2.71
N PRO A 380 -19.25 25.94 -3.78
CA PRO A 380 -18.85 24.97 -4.78
C PRO A 380 -17.49 25.28 -5.46
N GLU A 381 -17.21 26.56 -5.68
CA GLU A 381 -15.94 27.03 -6.26
C GLU A 381 -14.76 26.70 -5.34
N THR A 382 -14.92 26.93 -4.03
CA THR A 382 -13.90 26.62 -3.02
C THR A 382 -13.65 25.10 -2.93
N VAL A 383 -14.72 24.29 -3.00
CA VAL A 383 -14.60 22.84 -3.05
C VAL A 383 -13.83 22.39 -4.28
N ALA A 384 -14.08 23.00 -5.44
CA ALA A 384 -13.41 22.69 -6.71
C ALA A 384 -11.91 23.06 -6.73
N GLU A 385 -11.45 23.92 -5.84
CA GLU A 385 -10.04 24.28 -5.66
C GLU A 385 -9.29 23.36 -4.68
N GLY A 386 -10.02 22.52 -3.94
CA GLY A 386 -9.45 21.54 -3.02
C GLY A 386 -8.48 20.60 -3.71
N ARG A 387 -7.41 20.25 -3.02
CA ARG A 387 -6.32 19.41 -3.57
C ARG A 387 -6.19 18.06 -2.86
N THR A 388 -6.77 17.95 -1.69
CA THR A 388 -6.69 16.79 -0.81
C THR A 388 -8.03 16.56 -0.11
N LEU A 389 -8.24 15.35 0.42
CA LEU A 389 -9.41 15.08 1.27
C LEU A 389 -9.37 15.93 2.54
N GLY A 390 -8.17 16.20 3.08
CA GLY A 390 -7.95 17.06 4.24
C GLY A 390 -8.44 18.48 4.02
N ASP A 391 -8.24 19.07 2.83
CA ASP A 391 -8.77 20.39 2.51
C ASP A 391 -10.29 20.45 2.67
N TRP A 392 -10.99 19.44 2.17
CA TRP A 392 -12.46 19.40 2.24
C TRP A 392 -13.00 19.17 3.65
N VAL A 393 -12.22 18.49 4.50
CA VAL A 393 -12.56 18.35 5.93
C VAL A 393 -12.27 19.63 6.70
N LEU A 394 -11.11 20.25 6.45
CA LEU A 394 -10.66 21.46 7.15
C LEU A 394 -11.52 22.68 6.83
N LEU A 395 -11.99 22.85 5.59
CA LEU A 395 -12.80 24.00 5.18
C LEU A 395 -14.04 24.22 6.08
N PRO A 396 -14.96 23.25 6.24
CA PRO A 396 -16.09 23.43 7.15
C PRO A 396 -15.68 23.36 8.62
N LEU A 397 -14.63 22.59 8.96
CA LEU A 397 -14.15 22.46 10.33
C LEU A 397 -13.64 23.78 10.89
N LEU A 398 -12.91 24.58 10.09
CA LEU A 398 -12.39 25.88 10.51
C LEU A 398 -13.49 26.85 10.92
N CYS A 399 -14.71 26.70 10.39
CA CYS A 399 -15.86 27.49 10.79
C CYS A 399 -16.51 27.04 12.12
N ARG A 400 -16.12 25.91 12.69
CA ARG A 400 -16.67 25.38 13.95
C ARG A 400 -15.95 25.98 15.17
N PRO A 401 -16.66 26.17 16.29
CA PRO A 401 -16.06 26.64 17.55
C PRO A 401 -14.88 25.76 18.00
N GLU A 402 -14.98 24.44 17.85
CA GLU A 402 -14.01 23.45 18.30
C GLU A 402 -12.66 23.55 17.57
N ALA A 403 -12.63 24.19 16.40
CA ALA A 403 -11.40 24.41 15.63
C ALA A 403 -10.61 25.66 16.09
N ALA A 404 -10.92 26.23 17.25
CA ALA A 404 -10.16 27.36 17.80
C ALA A 404 -8.63 27.12 17.84
N PRO A 405 -8.10 25.93 18.20
CA PRO A 405 -6.66 25.67 18.16
C PRO A 405 -6.05 25.78 16.75
N LEU A 406 -6.77 25.35 15.71
CA LEU A 406 -6.33 25.42 14.31
C LEU A 406 -6.33 26.87 13.81
N ARG A 407 -7.34 27.65 14.17
CA ARG A 407 -7.40 29.09 13.84
C ARG A 407 -6.30 29.87 14.54
N ALA A 408 -6.01 29.56 15.79
CA ALA A 408 -4.90 30.17 16.53
C ALA A 408 -3.55 29.89 15.85
N MET A 409 -3.32 28.64 15.36
CA MET A 409 -2.13 28.31 14.60
C MET A 409 -2.06 29.06 13.26
N ALA A 410 -3.19 29.31 12.61
CA ALA A 410 -3.29 30.08 11.37
C ALA A 410 -3.17 31.59 11.57
N GLU A 411 -3.14 32.10 12.81
CA GLU A 411 -3.21 33.52 13.16
C GLU A 411 -4.38 34.24 12.42
N THR A 412 -5.52 33.56 12.32
CA THR A 412 -6.67 34.03 11.54
C THR A 412 -7.94 33.87 12.35
N GLU A 413 -8.78 34.94 12.28
CA GLU A 413 -10.15 34.91 12.79
C GLU A 413 -11.13 34.67 11.64
N ILE A 414 -12.24 33.99 11.91
CA ILE A 414 -13.33 33.77 10.96
C ILE A 414 -14.57 34.49 11.49
N ASP A 415 -15.12 35.41 10.68
CA ASP A 415 -16.21 36.29 11.08
C ASP A 415 -17.53 35.56 11.42
N GLN A 416 -17.76 34.41 10.79
CA GLN A 416 -18.99 33.61 11.00
C GLN A 416 -18.66 32.19 11.42
N LEU A 417 -18.86 31.89 12.70
CA LEU A 417 -18.78 30.53 13.20
C LEU A 417 -20.10 29.80 12.99
N TYR A 418 -20.01 28.56 12.55
CA TYR A 418 -21.16 27.66 12.49
C TYR A 418 -21.53 27.22 13.91
N ILE A 419 -22.73 27.55 14.33
CA ILE A 419 -23.33 27.08 15.59
C ILE A 419 -24.53 26.23 15.18
N GLY A 420 -24.31 24.90 15.04
CA GLY A 420 -25.35 23.94 14.73
C GLY A 420 -25.73 23.10 15.94
N GLU A 421 -26.87 22.42 15.86
CA GLU A 421 -27.32 21.44 16.86
C GLU A 421 -26.62 20.07 16.74
N ASP A 422 -25.63 19.98 15.82
CA ASP A 422 -24.87 18.74 15.57
C ASP A 422 -23.97 18.38 16.76
N SER A 423 -23.65 17.10 16.89
CA SER A 423 -22.69 16.61 17.88
C SER A 423 -21.36 17.32 17.74
N PRO A 424 -20.77 17.86 18.83
CA PRO A 424 -19.51 18.56 18.79
C PRO A 424 -18.39 17.61 18.35
N TRP A 425 -17.42 18.17 17.60
CA TRP A 425 -16.19 17.46 17.27
C TRP A 425 -15.14 17.70 18.34
N GLN A 426 -14.22 16.77 18.47
CA GLN A 426 -13.02 16.95 19.27
C GLN A 426 -11.84 17.23 18.34
N VAL A 427 -11.22 18.40 18.51
CA VAL A 427 -10.10 18.83 17.66
C VAL A 427 -8.82 18.89 18.47
N PHE A 428 -7.81 18.16 18.04
CA PHE A 428 -6.52 18.05 18.70
C PHE A 428 -5.39 18.48 17.78
N LEU A 429 -4.43 19.19 18.35
CA LEU A 429 -3.23 19.61 17.66
C LEU A 429 -2.02 18.88 18.22
N HIS A 430 -1.18 18.36 17.33
CA HIS A 430 0.04 17.62 17.66
C HIS A 430 1.25 18.17 16.92
N ASP A 431 2.42 17.99 17.49
CA ASP A 431 3.69 18.22 16.81
C ASP A 431 4.30 16.89 16.35
N SER A 432 4.84 16.85 15.13
CA SER A 432 5.49 15.64 14.61
C SER A 432 6.70 15.20 15.43
N GLU A 433 7.33 16.13 16.16
CA GLU A 433 8.47 15.86 17.02
C GLU A 433 8.12 14.97 18.23
N ASP A 434 6.86 15.01 18.67
CA ASP A 434 6.36 14.14 19.76
C ASP A 434 6.39 12.64 19.36
N TYR A 435 6.49 12.37 18.04
CA TYR A 435 6.49 11.04 17.45
C TYR A 435 7.83 10.62 16.85
N ARG A 436 8.94 11.22 17.33
CA ARG A 436 10.31 10.79 16.98
C ARG A 436 10.56 9.32 17.39
N GLU A 437 11.51 8.69 16.70
CA GLU A 437 12.03 7.41 17.13
C GLU A 437 12.52 7.50 18.58
N ARG A 438 11.91 6.73 19.46
CA ARG A 438 12.63 6.41 20.68
C ARG A 438 13.80 5.52 20.28
N PRO A 439 15.04 5.82 20.72
CA PRO A 439 16.14 4.90 20.50
C PRO A 439 15.66 3.52 20.98
N ALA A 440 15.84 2.50 20.15
CA ALA A 440 15.47 1.14 20.48
C ALA A 440 15.96 0.89 21.91
N ARG A 441 15.05 0.47 22.79
CA ARG A 441 15.44 0.02 24.12
C ARG A 441 16.60 -0.93 23.88
N PRO A 442 17.80 -0.71 24.47
CA PRO A 442 18.88 -1.65 24.30
C PRO A 442 18.26 -3.00 24.68
N GLN A 443 18.21 -3.93 23.73
CA GLN A 443 17.86 -5.30 24.06
C GLN A 443 18.75 -5.61 25.24
N ALA A 444 18.12 -5.90 26.41
CA ALA A 444 18.87 -6.33 27.56
C ALA A 444 19.76 -7.44 27.00
N THR A 445 21.07 -7.15 26.93
CA THR A 445 22.06 -8.16 26.68
C THR A 445 21.73 -9.22 27.71
N ALA A 446 21.26 -10.38 27.24
CA ALA A 446 21.12 -11.52 28.10
C ALA A 446 22.44 -11.59 28.84
N GLU A 447 22.39 -11.25 30.13
CA GLU A 447 23.51 -11.51 31.01
C GLU A 447 23.83 -12.98 30.76
N GLU A 448 25.06 -13.24 30.40
CA GLU A 448 25.64 -14.56 30.33
C GLU A 448 25.42 -15.23 31.70
N THR A 449 24.21 -15.77 31.88
CA THR A 449 24.03 -16.86 32.79
C THR A 449 24.70 -18.03 32.10
N GLY A 450 25.95 -18.32 32.53
CA GLY A 450 26.72 -19.45 32.08
C GLY A 450 26.03 -20.77 32.36
N GLU A 451 25.07 -21.10 31.53
CA GLU A 451 24.62 -22.46 31.30
C GLU A 451 25.03 -22.79 29.85
N THR A 452 26.19 -23.36 29.74
CA THR A 452 26.59 -24.19 28.60
C THR A 452 25.50 -25.21 28.35
N ALA A 453 24.58 -24.89 27.44
CA ALA A 453 23.74 -25.91 26.81
C ALA A 453 24.69 -26.85 26.10
N LEU A 454 24.91 -28.00 26.72
CA LEU A 454 25.58 -29.16 26.13
C LEU A 454 24.80 -29.58 24.88
N PHE A 455 25.20 -29.05 23.74
CA PHE A 455 24.86 -29.68 22.47
C PHE A 455 25.68 -30.96 22.38
N ASP A 456 25.01 -32.09 22.52
CA ASP A 456 25.57 -33.41 22.35
C ASP A 456 25.84 -33.65 20.85
N PRO A 457 27.10 -33.75 20.40
CA PRO A 457 27.43 -33.99 19.00
C PRO A 457 26.95 -35.34 18.46
N GLU A 458 26.57 -36.27 19.32
CA GLU A 458 26.10 -37.61 18.89
C GLU A 458 24.67 -37.59 18.39
N LEU A 459 23.86 -36.55 18.66
CA LEU A 459 22.50 -36.42 18.12
C LEU A 459 22.46 -36.02 16.63
N LEU A 460 23.55 -35.61 16.05
CA LEU A 460 23.63 -35.27 14.63
C LEU A 460 23.94 -36.44 13.70
N SER A 461 24.24 -37.62 14.24
CA SER A 461 24.54 -38.84 13.44
C SER A 461 23.31 -39.59 12.94
N PHE A 462 22.11 -39.13 13.23
CA PHE A 462 20.84 -39.79 12.79
C PHE A 462 20.15 -39.11 11.61
N ILE A 463 20.80 -38.13 10.95
CA ILE A 463 20.24 -37.43 9.75
C ILE A 463 21.25 -37.53 8.61
N TYR A 464 21.68 -38.74 8.27
CA TYR A 464 22.26 -39.08 6.97
C TYR A 464 21.82 -40.48 6.55
#